data_f2eb5de341c6de0e2f91db8c642c03f6
#
_entry.id   f2eb5de341c6de0e2f91db8c642c03f6
#
_cell.length_a   1.000
_cell.length_b   1.000
_cell.length_c   1.000
_cell.angle_alpha   90.00
_cell.angle_beta   90.00
_cell.angle_gamma   90.00
#
_symmetry.space_group_name_H-M   'P 1'
#
loop_
_entity.id
_entity.type
_entity.pdbx_description
1 polymer ?
#
loop_
_entity_poly.entity_id
_entity_poly.type
_entity_poly.pdbx_seq_one_letter_code
_entity_poly.pdbx_strand_id
1 'polypeptide(L)'
;SFGGVDGLAIFDAATLLNSGFYNLVRKDDKDITRKNWEVNEQVQTFFVQANIDTDIGDNMSLRGNIGFQFVSVDQSSTAITVINGAPTGALATNGDSYSDFLPSLNLSLGLPADQYVRFAAARQMARPRMDDMRASLDIGICQTSCNTLTGPVWSGGGGNPKLKPWLANAFDLSYEKYFTTDAGNKGYVSAAYFYKDAPANGEGGTLKGLELAVSVPLDVLWTPLEGFGIQASYSDTKSEISPNGPNSSEPLPGLSKYVSNVTAYYENNGFSIRFSQRHRSAFRAETRGFGADLTYININAETVQDAQINYSFGEGTFENLTLFLQMSNIGDEPFTTSDGGDPGARPVQYFEYGRTTLLGFSYKF
;
A
#
# COMPACT_ATOMS: atom_id res chain seq x y z
N SER A 1 2.87 -14.49 -33.64
CA SER A 1 2.83 -15.74 -32.86
C SER A 1 3.59 -15.56 -31.57
N PHE A 2 2.98 -15.87 -30.45
CA PHE A 2 3.62 -15.79 -29.12
C PHE A 2 4.42 -17.09 -28.90
N GLY A 3 5.73 -17.00 -28.73
CA GLY A 3 6.59 -18.16 -28.47
C GLY A 3 6.69 -19.19 -29.61
N GLY A 4 6.50 -18.79 -30.88
CA GLY A 4 6.58 -19.70 -32.03
C GLY A 4 5.35 -20.62 -32.23
N VAL A 5 4.27 -20.39 -31.48
CA VAL A 5 3.01 -21.11 -31.64
C VAL A 5 2.09 -20.35 -32.60
N ASP A 6 1.64 -20.99 -33.67
CA ASP A 6 0.83 -20.36 -34.72
C ASP A 6 -0.60 -20.00 -34.27
N GLY A 7 -1.02 -20.42 -33.11
CA GLY A 7 -2.29 -20.09 -32.49
C GLY A 7 -2.50 -20.84 -31.19
N LEU A 8 -3.27 -20.24 -30.28
CA LEU A 8 -3.79 -20.89 -29.08
C LEU A 8 -5.24 -21.29 -29.37
N ALA A 9 -5.57 -22.56 -29.14
CA ALA A 9 -6.96 -22.98 -29.13
C ALA A 9 -7.64 -22.33 -27.91
N ILE A 10 -8.49 -21.36 -28.15
CA ILE A 10 -9.35 -20.74 -27.14
C ILE A 10 -10.78 -21.19 -27.37
N PHE A 11 -11.50 -21.39 -26.30
CA PHE A 11 -12.91 -21.72 -26.33
C PHE A 11 -13.70 -20.75 -25.44
N ASP A 12 -14.90 -20.44 -25.85
CA ASP A 12 -15.82 -19.65 -25.03
C ASP A 12 -16.44 -20.57 -23.96
N ALA A 13 -15.95 -20.42 -22.73
CA ALA A 13 -16.43 -21.21 -21.60
C ALA A 13 -17.93 -20.99 -21.33
N ALA A 14 -18.45 -19.77 -21.52
CA ALA A 14 -19.86 -19.47 -21.33
C ALA A 14 -20.74 -20.20 -22.33
N THR A 15 -20.37 -20.19 -23.61
CA THR A 15 -21.06 -20.93 -24.68
C THR A 15 -21.04 -22.45 -24.41
N LEU A 16 -19.90 -23.00 -23.99
CA LEU A 16 -19.82 -24.46 -23.70
C LEU A 16 -20.68 -24.86 -22.50
N LEU A 17 -20.70 -24.06 -21.43
CA LEU A 17 -21.56 -24.30 -20.28
C LEU A 17 -23.05 -24.18 -20.62
N ASN A 18 -23.44 -23.20 -21.42
CA ASN A 18 -24.83 -22.96 -21.82
C ASN A 18 -25.31 -23.97 -22.89
N SER A 19 -24.40 -24.57 -23.64
CA SER A 19 -24.76 -25.60 -24.66
C SER A 19 -25.20 -26.94 -24.10
N GLY A 20 -25.04 -27.14 -22.77
CA GLY A 20 -25.35 -28.44 -22.15
C GLY A 20 -24.27 -29.50 -22.39
N PHE A 21 -23.14 -29.16 -23.01
CA PHE A 21 -22.03 -30.11 -23.22
C PHE A 21 -21.40 -30.54 -21.88
N TYR A 22 -21.39 -29.67 -20.88
CA TYR A 22 -20.99 -30.00 -19.51
C TYR A 22 -22.19 -30.03 -18.58
N ASN A 23 -22.34 -31.10 -17.82
CA ASN A 23 -23.28 -31.15 -16.70
C ASN A 23 -22.58 -30.66 -15.44
N LEU A 24 -22.95 -29.47 -14.96
CA LEU A 24 -22.40 -28.90 -13.72
C LEU A 24 -23.01 -29.64 -12.52
N VAL A 25 -22.19 -30.37 -11.81
CA VAL A 25 -22.55 -31.02 -10.55
C VAL A 25 -21.97 -30.21 -9.39
N ARG A 26 -22.85 -29.80 -8.46
CA ARG A 26 -22.42 -29.14 -7.24
C ARG A 26 -21.61 -30.10 -6.37
N LYS A 27 -20.41 -29.70 -5.98
CA LYS A 27 -19.62 -30.40 -4.96
C LYS A 27 -19.88 -29.77 -3.60
N ASP A 28 -20.33 -30.55 -2.65
CA ASP A 28 -20.54 -30.18 -1.26
C ASP A 28 -19.34 -30.57 -0.39
N ASP A 29 -18.13 -30.35 -0.90
CA ASP A 29 -16.90 -30.56 -0.17
C ASP A 29 -16.65 -29.40 0.83
N LYS A 30 -16.13 -29.73 2.02
CA LYS A 30 -15.82 -28.72 3.06
C LYS A 30 -14.91 -27.62 2.56
N ASP A 31 -13.91 -27.97 1.72
CA ASP A 31 -12.91 -27.03 1.21
C ASP A 31 -13.47 -26.05 0.18
N ILE A 32 -14.61 -26.38 -0.40
CA ILE A 32 -15.36 -25.50 -1.31
C ILE A 32 -16.39 -24.72 -0.51
N THR A 33 -17.17 -25.39 0.32
CA THR A 33 -18.32 -24.81 1.03
C THR A 33 -17.88 -23.71 2.01
N ARG A 34 -16.79 -23.90 2.76
CA ARG A 34 -16.25 -22.87 3.68
C ARG A 34 -15.71 -21.61 2.99
N LYS A 35 -15.41 -21.69 1.68
CA LYS A 35 -14.94 -20.55 0.89
C LYS A 35 -16.08 -19.81 0.20
N ASN A 36 -17.31 -20.32 0.32
CA ASN A 36 -18.51 -19.70 -0.25
C ASN A 36 -19.24 -18.91 0.84
N TRP A 37 -19.08 -17.60 0.81
CA TRP A 37 -19.67 -16.66 1.76
C TRP A 37 -20.03 -15.35 1.07
N GLU A 38 -20.94 -14.61 1.66
CA GLU A 38 -21.36 -13.30 1.24
C GLU A 38 -21.19 -12.32 2.39
N VAL A 39 -20.70 -11.12 2.10
CA VAL A 39 -20.68 -9.99 3.04
C VAL A 39 -21.49 -8.87 2.44
N ASN A 40 -22.38 -8.29 3.24
CA ASN A 40 -23.16 -7.11 2.91
C ASN A 40 -22.78 -5.99 3.88
N GLU A 41 -22.41 -4.82 3.34
CA GLU A 41 -22.14 -3.61 4.11
C GLU A 41 -22.99 -2.47 3.57
N GLN A 42 -23.68 -1.78 4.46
CA GLN A 42 -24.36 -0.53 4.18
C GLN A 42 -23.72 0.58 5.00
N VAL A 43 -23.16 1.58 4.32
CA VAL A 43 -22.42 2.69 4.93
C VAL A 43 -23.15 3.99 4.66
N GLN A 44 -23.46 4.73 5.72
CA GLN A 44 -24.01 6.07 5.66
C GLN A 44 -23.02 7.05 6.27
N THR A 45 -22.69 8.10 5.54
CA THR A 45 -21.75 9.13 6.01
C THR A 45 -22.39 10.49 5.94
N PHE A 46 -22.42 11.18 7.09
CA PHE A 46 -22.73 12.59 7.20
C PHE A 46 -21.46 13.35 7.52
N PHE A 47 -21.24 14.51 6.89
CA PHE A 47 -20.08 15.33 7.16
C PHE A 47 -20.39 16.82 7.18
N VAL A 48 -19.58 17.56 7.95
CA VAL A 48 -19.56 19.02 7.96
C VAL A 48 -18.13 19.49 7.96
N GLN A 49 -17.84 20.50 7.18
CA GLN A 49 -16.51 21.13 7.09
C GLN A 49 -16.65 22.65 7.03
N ALA A 50 -15.77 23.34 7.75
CA ALA A 50 -15.53 24.76 7.63
C ALA A 50 -14.11 25.01 7.11
N ASN A 51 -13.98 25.90 6.13
CA ASN A 51 -12.68 26.28 5.58
C ASN A 51 -12.14 27.53 6.30
N ILE A 52 -10.83 27.54 6.48
CA ILE A 52 -10.07 28.64 7.05
C ILE A 52 -9.24 29.25 5.92
N ASP A 53 -9.40 30.52 5.68
CA ASP A 53 -8.66 31.27 4.66
C ASP A 53 -8.50 32.72 5.16
N THR A 54 -7.36 33.03 5.75
CA THR A 54 -7.09 34.32 6.32
C THR A 54 -5.60 34.67 6.22
N ASP A 55 -5.30 35.99 6.12
CA ASP A 55 -3.96 36.47 6.18
C ASP A 55 -3.63 36.94 7.61
N ILE A 56 -2.41 36.71 8.04
CA ILE A 56 -1.90 37.06 9.35
C ILE A 56 -0.80 38.12 9.17
N GLY A 57 -1.17 39.38 9.36
CA GLY A 57 -0.27 40.50 9.04
C GLY A 57 0.02 40.56 7.53
N ASP A 58 1.15 41.20 7.18
CA ASP A 58 1.45 41.56 5.79
C ASP A 58 2.08 40.42 4.95
N ASN A 59 2.61 39.38 5.58
CA ASN A 59 3.45 38.39 4.89
C ASN A 59 3.21 36.95 5.31
N MET A 60 2.15 36.64 6.04
CA MET A 60 1.81 35.31 6.45
C MET A 60 0.36 34.99 6.07
N SER A 61 0.08 33.74 5.79
CA SER A 61 -1.27 33.27 5.50
C SER A 61 -1.60 32.00 6.27
N LEU A 62 -2.81 31.89 6.76
CA LEU A 62 -3.35 30.67 7.37
C LEU A 62 -4.46 30.12 6.50
N ARG A 63 -4.27 28.91 6.00
CA ARG A 63 -5.22 28.15 5.19
C ARG A 63 -5.53 26.84 5.87
N GLY A 64 -6.72 26.32 5.68
CA GLY A 64 -7.02 25.00 6.22
C GLY A 64 -8.49 24.70 6.28
N ASN A 65 -8.80 23.67 7.04
CA ASN A 65 -10.18 23.27 7.34
C ASN A 65 -10.27 22.57 8.69
N ILE A 66 -11.44 22.67 9.28
CA ILE A 66 -11.87 21.90 10.44
C ILE A 66 -13.20 21.24 10.10
N GLY A 67 -13.37 20.00 10.47
CA GLY A 67 -14.62 19.30 10.20
C GLY A 67 -14.75 17.99 10.94
N PHE A 68 -15.81 17.29 10.64
CA PHE A 68 -16.01 15.94 11.13
C PHE A 68 -16.83 15.12 10.13
N GLN A 69 -16.67 13.81 10.22
CA GLN A 69 -17.55 12.83 9.60
C GLN A 69 -18.23 12.02 10.70
N PHE A 70 -19.49 11.73 10.53
CA PHE A 70 -20.23 10.74 11.30
C PHE A 70 -20.55 9.57 10.36
N VAL A 71 -19.99 8.41 10.65
CA VAL A 71 -20.11 7.21 9.82
C VAL A 71 -20.94 6.19 10.56
N SER A 72 -22.01 5.71 9.95
CA SER A 72 -22.84 4.61 10.46
C SER A 72 -22.75 3.43 9.50
N VAL A 73 -22.49 2.26 10.04
CA VAL A 73 -22.29 1.02 9.27
C VAL A 73 -23.21 -0.06 9.81
N ASP A 74 -23.92 -0.71 8.89
CA ASP A 74 -24.61 -1.97 9.12
C ASP A 74 -23.92 -3.05 8.28
N GLN A 75 -23.44 -4.10 8.93
CA GLN A 75 -22.68 -5.18 8.29
C GLN A 75 -23.24 -6.54 8.63
N SER A 76 -23.25 -7.44 7.66
CA SER A 76 -23.65 -8.82 7.85
C SER A 76 -22.86 -9.76 6.94
N SER A 77 -22.76 -11.01 7.32
CA SER A 77 -22.21 -12.06 6.48
C SER A 77 -23.05 -13.32 6.58
N THR A 78 -23.21 -13.98 5.43
CA THR A 78 -23.97 -15.23 5.28
C THR A 78 -23.07 -16.32 4.74
N ALA A 79 -23.05 -17.47 5.40
CA ALA A 79 -22.27 -18.62 5.00
C ALA A 79 -22.80 -19.93 5.59
N ILE A 80 -22.22 -21.04 5.16
CA ILE A 80 -22.47 -22.38 5.71
C ILE A 80 -21.38 -22.71 6.75
N THR A 81 -21.80 -23.27 7.89
CA THR A 81 -20.87 -23.81 8.89
C THR A 81 -20.52 -25.26 8.52
N VAL A 82 -19.25 -25.63 8.69
CA VAL A 82 -18.75 -27.00 8.56
C VAL A 82 -18.48 -27.56 9.95
N ILE A 83 -19.03 -28.72 10.28
CA ILE A 83 -18.82 -29.41 11.57
C ILE A 83 -18.25 -30.80 11.30
N ASN A 84 -17.08 -31.08 11.90
CA ASN A 84 -16.37 -32.36 11.73
C ASN A 84 -16.17 -32.75 10.25
N GLY A 85 -15.88 -31.76 9.41
CA GLY A 85 -15.65 -31.96 7.97
C GLY A 85 -16.90 -32.08 7.12
N ALA A 86 -18.12 -32.02 7.71
CA ALA A 86 -19.38 -32.07 6.99
C ALA A 86 -20.07 -30.70 6.98
N PRO A 87 -20.46 -30.16 5.82
CA PRO A 87 -21.29 -28.96 5.74
C PRO A 87 -22.64 -29.18 6.42
N THR A 88 -23.09 -28.21 7.22
CA THR A 88 -24.41 -28.28 7.90
C THR A 88 -25.60 -28.16 6.92
N GLY A 89 -25.37 -27.69 5.70
CA GLY A 89 -26.39 -27.46 4.69
C GLY A 89 -27.25 -26.21 4.88
N ALA A 90 -27.21 -25.61 6.08
CA ALA A 90 -27.99 -24.41 6.39
C ALA A 90 -27.12 -23.15 6.28
N LEU A 91 -27.65 -22.11 5.63
CA LEU A 91 -27.05 -20.78 5.62
C LEU A 91 -27.33 -20.10 6.97
N ALA A 92 -26.29 -19.56 7.57
CA ALA A 92 -26.39 -18.73 8.77
C ALA A 92 -25.92 -17.31 8.47
N THR A 93 -26.73 -16.34 8.84
CA THR A 93 -26.41 -14.90 8.72
C THR A 93 -26.11 -14.34 10.10
N ASN A 94 -25.01 -13.62 10.23
CA ASN A 94 -24.65 -12.91 11.45
C ASN A 94 -24.05 -11.55 11.08
N GLY A 95 -24.15 -10.55 11.96
CA GLY A 95 -23.70 -9.20 11.69
C GLY A 95 -23.76 -8.31 12.92
N ASP A 96 -23.42 -7.06 12.73
CA ASP A 96 -23.48 -6.01 13.73
C ASP A 96 -23.59 -4.63 13.07
N SER A 97 -23.95 -3.62 13.86
CA SER A 97 -23.94 -2.22 13.43
C SER A 97 -23.12 -1.38 14.39
N TYR A 98 -22.55 -0.30 13.87
CA TYR A 98 -21.76 0.65 14.68
C TYR A 98 -21.80 2.04 14.05
N SER A 99 -21.42 3.03 14.82
CA SER A 99 -21.28 4.40 14.36
C SER A 99 -20.07 5.05 15.01
N ASP A 100 -19.32 5.83 14.22
CA ASP A 100 -18.11 6.51 14.67
C ASP A 100 -18.14 7.99 14.30
N PHE A 101 -17.58 8.80 15.21
CA PHE A 101 -17.36 10.23 15.02
C PHE A 101 -15.88 10.48 14.74
N LEU A 102 -15.60 11.07 13.57
CA LEU A 102 -14.26 11.24 13.00
C LEU A 102 -13.96 12.74 12.79
N PRO A 103 -13.49 13.47 13.81
CA PRO A 103 -13.07 14.86 13.68
C PRO A 103 -11.75 14.97 12.91
N SER A 104 -11.58 16.10 12.21
CA SER A 104 -10.34 16.42 11.50
C SER A 104 -10.04 17.92 11.52
N LEU A 105 -8.76 18.24 11.58
CA LEU A 105 -8.20 19.58 11.48
C LEU A 105 -7.00 19.52 10.55
N ASN A 106 -6.95 20.42 9.56
CA ASN A 106 -5.80 20.61 8.69
C ASN A 106 -5.48 22.10 8.65
N LEU A 107 -4.24 22.47 8.93
CA LEU A 107 -3.75 23.85 8.91
C LEU A 107 -2.49 23.93 8.07
N SER A 108 -2.38 25.00 7.30
CA SER A 108 -1.18 25.36 6.53
C SER A 108 -0.87 26.82 6.80
N LEU A 109 0.24 27.06 7.50
CA LEU A 109 0.77 28.39 7.75
C LEU A 109 1.81 28.71 6.67
N GLY A 110 1.48 29.64 5.80
CA GLY A 110 2.42 30.24 4.85
C GLY A 110 3.24 31.32 5.56
N LEU A 111 4.55 31.18 5.48
CA LEU A 111 5.54 32.12 6.05
C LEU A 111 6.26 32.87 4.93
N PRO A 112 6.96 33.98 5.23
CA PRO A 112 7.74 34.69 4.25
C PRO A 112 8.75 33.80 3.52
N ALA A 113 9.10 34.21 2.28
CA ALA A 113 10.07 33.51 1.44
C ALA A 113 9.68 32.07 1.11
N ASP A 114 8.41 31.81 0.76
CA ASP A 114 7.87 30.54 0.29
C ASP A 114 8.11 29.35 1.23
N GLN A 115 7.90 29.59 2.51
CA GLN A 115 7.97 28.56 3.55
C GLN A 115 6.57 28.20 4.01
N TYR A 116 6.36 26.91 4.34
CA TYR A 116 5.10 26.44 4.86
C TYR A 116 5.31 25.49 6.04
N VAL A 117 4.51 25.68 7.07
CA VAL A 117 4.36 24.73 8.16
C VAL A 117 2.95 24.17 8.07
N ARG A 118 2.83 22.84 7.96
CA ARG A 118 1.53 22.19 7.92
C ARG A 118 1.34 21.33 9.16
N PHE A 119 0.17 21.38 9.70
CA PHE A 119 -0.26 20.54 10.82
C PHE A 119 -1.59 19.89 10.47
N ALA A 120 -1.68 18.58 10.71
CA ALA A 120 -2.94 17.87 10.63
C ALA A 120 -3.17 17.03 11.90
N ALA A 121 -4.42 16.96 12.32
CA ALA A 121 -4.86 16.08 13.40
C ALA A 121 -6.22 15.50 13.02
N ALA A 122 -6.36 14.17 13.12
CA ALA A 122 -7.61 13.51 12.76
C ALA A 122 -7.81 12.21 13.55
N ARG A 123 -9.07 11.87 13.79
CA ARG A 123 -9.45 10.50 14.11
C ARG A 123 -9.79 9.80 12.80
N GLN A 124 -9.05 8.72 12.49
CA GLN A 124 -9.15 7.94 11.28
C GLN A 124 -9.80 6.59 11.56
N MET A 125 -10.49 6.04 10.57
CA MET A 125 -11.13 4.73 10.64
C MET A 125 -10.66 3.85 9.49
N ALA A 126 -10.32 2.59 9.78
CA ALA A 126 -10.09 1.55 8.79
C ALA A 126 -11.06 0.40 9.06
N ARG A 127 -11.92 0.09 8.10
CA ARG A 127 -12.88 -1.00 8.21
C ARG A 127 -12.18 -2.36 8.12
N PRO A 128 -12.73 -3.42 8.76
CA PRO A 128 -12.21 -4.77 8.65
C PRO A 128 -12.19 -5.25 7.19
N ARG A 129 -11.32 -6.19 6.91
CA ARG A 129 -11.31 -6.86 5.60
C ARG A 129 -12.54 -7.76 5.46
N MET A 130 -13.09 -7.86 4.27
CA MET A 130 -14.29 -8.66 4.01
C MET A 130 -14.07 -10.15 4.29
N ASP A 131 -12.88 -10.67 4.01
CA ASP A 131 -12.54 -12.06 4.28
C ASP A 131 -12.43 -12.38 5.79
N ASP A 132 -12.10 -11.39 6.61
CA ASP A 132 -12.09 -11.53 8.08
C ASP A 132 -13.50 -11.46 8.68
N MET A 133 -14.44 -10.84 7.97
CA MET A 133 -15.86 -10.75 8.36
C MET A 133 -16.71 -11.95 7.88
N ARG A 134 -16.14 -12.93 7.19
CA ARG A 134 -16.91 -14.09 6.71
C ARG A 134 -17.59 -14.84 7.85
N ALA A 135 -18.85 -15.24 7.64
CA ALA A 135 -19.62 -16.04 8.60
C ALA A 135 -19.29 -17.54 8.53
N SER A 136 -18.45 -17.97 7.58
CA SER A 136 -18.08 -19.39 7.46
C SER A 136 -17.22 -19.83 8.63
N LEU A 137 -17.62 -20.94 9.25
CA LEU A 137 -16.91 -21.58 10.36
C LEU A 137 -16.59 -23.04 9.98
N ASP A 138 -15.38 -23.47 10.31
CA ASP A 138 -14.98 -24.88 10.28
C ASP A 138 -14.65 -25.31 11.71
N ILE A 139 -15.47 -26.16 12.29
CA ILE A 139 -15.38 -26.60 13.68
C ILE A 139 -15.21 -28.10 13.71
N GLY A 140 -14.22 -28.60 14.44
CA GLY A 140 -13.98 -30.02 14.58
C GLY A 140 -13.49 -30.41 15.96
N ILE A 141 -13.60 -31.69 16.27
CA ILE A 141 -12.97 -32.29 17.44
C ILE A 141 -11.57 -32.74 17.02
N CYS A 142 -10.57 -32.25 17.72
CA CYS A 142 -9.21 -32.70 17.51
C CYS A 142 -9.06 -34.16 17.95
N GLN A 143 -8.76 -35.06 17.00
CA GLN A 143 -8.64 -36.49 17.25
C GLN A 143 -7.19 -36.98 17.41
N THR A 144 -6.23 -36.18 16.93
CA THR A 144 -4.80 -36.51 16.94
C THR A 144 -3.98 -35.28 17.28
N SER A 145 -3.02 -35.41 18.17
CA SER A 145 -2.10 -34.32 18.58
C SER A 145 -2.68 -33.24 19.52
N CYS A 146 -3.84 -33.44 20.09
CA CYS A 146 -4.38 -32.57 21.12
C CYS A 146 -3.92 -33.05 22.48
N ASN A 147 -3.53 -32.11 23.36
CA ASN A 147 -3.22 -32.43 24.74
C ASN A 147 -4.52 -32.79 25.47
N THR A 148 -4.81 -34.08 25.57
CA THR A 148 -6.10 -34.63 26.06
C THR A 148 -6.21 -34.72 27.57
N LEU A 149 -5.41 -33.99 28.34
CA LEU A 149 -5.47 -33.99 29.78
C LEU A 149 -6.83 -33.55 30.37
N THR A 150 -7.70 -32.95 29.53
CA THR A 150 -8.99 -32.39 29.96
C THR A 150 -10.19 -32.81 29.09
N GLY A 151 -10.04 -33.81 28.20
CA GLY A 151 -11.13 -34.30 27.33
C GLY A 151 -11.02 -33.80 25.88
N PRO A 152 -12.02 -34.07 25.04
CA PRO A 152 -11.96 -33.71 23.62
C PRO A 152 -11.89 -32.20 23.44
N VAL A 153 -10.83 -31.73 22.75
CA VAL A 153 -10.62 -30.32 22.49
C VAL A 153 -11.29 -29.96 21.16
N TRP A 154 -12.24 -29.06 21.20
CA TRP A 154 -12.80 -28.44 20.01
C TRP A 154 -11.79 -27.48 19.41
N SER A 155 -11.60 -27.56 18.12
CA SER A 155 -10.81 -26.60 17.37
C SER A 155 -11.62 -26.10 16.19
N GLY A 156 -11.34 -24.88 15.76
CA GLY A 156 -12.04 -24.32 14.61
C GLY A 156 -11.42 -23.03 14.14
N GLY A 157 -11.80 -22.65 12.93
CA GLY A 157 -11.40 -21.40 12.30
C GLY A 157 -12.55 -20.78 11.52
N GLY A 158 -12.55 -19.47 11.40
CA GLY A 158 -13.56 -18.72 10.67
C GLY A 158 -13.27 -17.24 10.69
N GLY A 159 -14.20 -16.43 10.18
CA GLY A 159 -14.18 -14.99 10.35
C GLY A 159 -15.14 -14.56 11.46
N ASN A 160 -15.22 -13.25 11.65
CA ASN A 160 -16.13 -12.64 12.64
C ASN A 160 -16.93 -11.51 11.97
N PRO A 161 -18.22 -11.73 11.62
CA PRO A 161 -19.08 -10.69 11.03
C PRO A 161 -19.31 -9.47 11.93
N LYS A 162 -18.94 -9.55 13.21
CA LYS A 162 -19.10 -8.46 14.20
C LYS A 162 -17.82 -7.67 14.44
N LEU A 163 -16.80 -7.83 13.60
CA LEU A 163 -15.57 -7.05 13.73
C LEU A 163 -15.88 -5.55 13.67
N LYS A 164 -15.26 -4.81 14.56
CA LYS A 164 -15.32 -3.34 14.59
C LYS A 164 -14.15 -2.75 13.80
N PRO A 165 -14.27 -1.52 13.31
CA PRO A 165 -13.19 -0.86 12.62
C PRO A 165 -12.02 -0.56 13.56
N TRP A 166 -10.84 -0.47 12.99
CA TRP A 166 -9.69 0.13 13.63
C TRP A 166 -9.87 1.65 13.65
N LEU A 167 -9.70 2.24 14.81
CA LEU A 167 -9.75 3.68 15.00
C LEU A 167 -8.37 4.15 15.44
N ALA A 168 -7.85 5.19 14.79
CA ALA A 168 -6.56 5.76 15.12
C ALA A 168 -6.65 7.27 15.28
N ASN A 169 -5.94 7.81 16.28
CA ASN A 169 -5.66 9.24 16.34
C ASN A 169 -4.35 9.51 15.58
N ALA A 170 -4.42 10.37 14.60
CA ALA A 170 -3.32 10.71 13.73
C ALA A 170 -2.91 12.18 13.91
N PHE A 171 -1.59 12.42 13.90
CA PHE A 171 -0.98 13.73 13.95
C PHE A 171 0.14 13.79 12.91
N ASP A 172 0.12 14.86 12.10
CA ASP A 172 1.10 15.08 11.06
C ASP A 172 1.62 16.52 11.19
N LEU A 173 2.94 16.69 11.09
CA LEU A 173 3.59 17.99 11.08
C LEU A 173 4.62 18.01 9.96
N SER A 174 4.55 19.00 9.07
CA SER A 174 5.56 19.17 8.03
C SER A 174 6.07 20.61 7.94
N TYR A 175 7.30 20.72 7.47
CA TYR A 175 7.92 21.97 7.05
C TYR A 175 8.39 21.84 5.62
N GLU A 176 8.10 22.86 4.82
CA GLU A 176 8.44 22.90 3.40
C GLU A 176 9.05 24.27 3.08
N LYS A 177 10.12 24.30 2.32
CA LYS A 177 10.73 25.49 1.76
C LYS A 177 10.86 25.32 0.26
N TYR A 178 10.24 26.22 -0.47
CA TYR A 178 10.38 26.34 -1.91
C TYR A 178 11.34 27.48 -2.25
N PHE A 179 12.04 27.35 -3.36
CA PHE A 179 12.95 28.37 -3.85
C PHE A 179 13.07 28.33 -5.36
N THR A 180 13.48 29.46 -5.93
CA THR A 180 13.80 29.56 -7.36
C THR A 180 15.24 30.05 -7.45
N THR A 181 16.04 29.44 -8.31
CA THR A 181 17.43 29.85 -8.54
C THR A 181 17.49 31.11 -9.43
N ASP A 182 18.65 31.73 -9.54
CA ASP A 182 18.85 32.88 -10.41
C ASP A 182 18.60 32.54 -11.91
N ALA A 183 18.81 31.30 -12.31
CA ALA A 183 18.48 30.79 -13.63
C ALA A 183 16.98 30.48 -13.83
N GLY A 184 16.15 30.65 -12.80
CA GLY A 184 14.71 30.40 -12.86
C GLY A 184 14.30 28.94 -12.57
N ASN A 185 15.23 28.08 -12.20
CA ASN A 185 14.95 26.69 -11.84
C ASN A 185 14.31 26.61 -10.44
N LYS A 186 13.29 25.75 -10.30
CA LYS A 186 12.55 25.59 -9.03
C LYS A 186 13.08 24.43 -8.24
N GLY A 187 13.24 24.64 -6.94
CA GLY A 187 13.62 23.61 -6.00
C GLY A 187 12.77 23.63 -4.73
N TYR A 188 12.85 22.56 -3.95
CA TYR A 188 12.26 22.50 -2.62
C TYR A 188 13.03 21.56 -1.68
N VAL A 189 12.86 21.79 -0.40
CA VAL A 189 13.23 20.87 0.68
C VAL A 189 12.04 20.72 1.61
N SER A 190 11.82 19.51 2.09
CA SER A 190 10.73 19.22 3.03
C SER A 190 11.15 18.20 4.07
N ALA A 191 10.57 18.34 5.27
CA ALA A 191 10.66 17.39 6.35
C ALA A 191 9.27 17.22 6.96
N ALA A 192 8.84 15.99 7.18
CA ALA A 192 7.56 15.68 7.78
C ALA A 192 7.72 14.60 8.86
N TYR A 193 6.95 14.74 9.92
CA TYR A 193 6.81 13.75 10.97
C TYR A 193 5.35 13.36 11.11
N PHE A 194 5.07 12.09 11.21
CA PHE A 194 3.73 11.57 11.46
C PHE A 194 3.71 10.61 12.65
N TYR A 195 2.58 10.62 13.34
CA TYR A 195 2.30 9.73 14.46
C TYR A 195 0.85 9.28 14.39
N LYS A 196 0.62 7.98 14.46
CA LYS A 196 -0.72 7.38 14.53
C LYS A 196 -0.75 6.42 15.70
N ASP A 197 -1.78 6.54 16.51
CA ASP A 197 -2.05 5.68 17.64
C ASP A 197 -3.44 5.08 17.50
N ALA A 198 -3.50 3.77 17.40
CA ALA A 198 -4.73 3.00 17.35
C ALA A 198 -4.92 2.29 18.69
N PRO A 199 -5.49 2.97 19.71
CA PRO A 199 -5.80 2.33 20.97
C PRO A 199 -6.91 1.32 20.75
N ALA A 200 -6.62 0.05 20.90
CA ALA A 200 -7.61 -1.01 20.86
C ALA A 200 -7.59 -1.82 22.16
N ASN A 201 -8.69 -2.45 22.48
CA ASN A 201 -8.84 -3.34 23.63
C ASN A 201 -8.05 -4.64 23.41
N GLY A 202 -6.72 -4.54 23.36
CA GLY A 202 -5.79 -5.66 23.27
C GLY A 202 -5.08 -5.85 21.95
N GLU A 203 -5.49 -5.20 20.86
CA GLU A 203 -4.92 -5.36 19.52
C GLU A 203 -4.48 -4.03 18.88
N GLY A 204 -4.24 -3.03 19.68
CA GLY A 204 -3.84 -1.70 19.24
C GLY A 204 -2.44 -1.66 18.65
N GLY A 205 -2.06 -0.48 18.21
CA GLY A 205 -0.72 -0.29 17.67
C GLY A 205 -0.36 1.16 17.43
N THR A 206 0.91 1.39 17.20
CA THR A 206 1.44 2.71 16.85
C THR A 206 2.15 2.67 15.52
N LEU A 207 2.05 3.76 14.77
CA LEU A 207 2.79 3.99 13.55
C LEU A 207 3.36 5.41 13.59
N LYS A 208 4.67 5.55 13.41
CA LYS A 208 5.34 6.86 13.39
C LYS A 208 6.49 6.86 12.41
N GLY A 209 6.82 8.02 11.89
CA GLY A 209 7.96 8.11 10.98
C GLY A 209 8.37 9.53 10.68
N LEU A 210 9.54 9.61 10.08
CA LEU A 210 10.14 10.82 9.55
C LEU A 210 10.26 10.66 8.02
N GLU A 211 9.83 11.68 7.30
CA GLU A 211 9.97 11.75 5.85
C GLU A 211 10.75 13.01 5.47
N LEU A 212 11.75 12.84 4.63
CA LEU A 212 12.56 13.92 4.08
C LEU A 212 12.46 13.87 2.56
N ALA A 213 12.29 15.01 1.92
CA ALA A 213 12.35 15.10 0.48
C ALA A 213 13.01 16.40 0.02
N VAL A 214 13.80 16.29 -1.04
CA VAL A 214 14.48 17.40 -1.65
C VAL A 214 14.42 17.30 -3.17
N SER A 215 14.31 18.45 -3.82
CA SER A 215 14.53 18.61 -5.26
C SER A 215 15.36 19.87 -5.44
N VAL A 216 16.62 19.70 -5.80
CA VAL A 216 17.61 20.78 -5.81
C VAL A 216 18.26 20.84 -7.18
N PRO A 217 17.98 21.89 -7.99
CA PRO A 217 18.82 22.28 -9.12
C PRO A 217 20.18 22.73 -8.61
N LEU A 218 21.27 22.19 -9.15
CA LEU A 218 22.61 22.42 -8.62
C LEU A 218 23.20 23.79 -8.98
N ASP A 219 22.58 24.54 -9.88
CA ASP A 219 22.90 25.94 -10.15
C ASP A 219 22.72 26.86 -8.94
N VAL A 220 21.91 26.44 -7.94
CA VAL A 220 21.81 27.12 -6.64
C VAL A 220 23.14 27.15 -5.88
N LEU A 221 24.01 26.15 -6.09
CA LEU A 221 25.33 26.07 -5.47
C LEU A 221 26.40 26.75 -6.30
N TRP A 222 26.31 26.64 -7.62
CA TRP A 222 27.28 27.19 -8.55
C TRP A 222 26.68 27.24 -9.96
N THR A 223 26.64 28.45 -10.55
CA THR A 223 26.01 28.71 -11.86
C THR A 223 26.44 27.76 -12.99
N PRO A 224 27.74 27.36 -13.15
CA PRO A 224 28.12 26.37 -14.16
C PRO A 224 27.49 24.99 -14.03
N LEU A 225 26.81 24.67 -12.93
CA LEU A 225 26.05 23.45 -12.76
C LEU A 225 24.60 23.55 -13.27
N GLU A 226 24.29 24.60 -14.04
CA GLU A 226 22.99 24.74 -14.68
C GLU A 226 22.64 23.50 -15.50
N GLY A 227 21.40 23.04 -15.38
CA GLY A 227 20.90 21.80 -15.95
C GLY A 227 21.10 20.55 -15.09
N PHE A 228 22.05 20.54 -14.16
CA PHE A 228 22.20 19.47 -13.19
C PHE A 228 21.25 19.62 -12.01
N GLY A 229 20.75 18.48 -11.51
CA GLY A 229 19.95 18.49 -10.28
C GLY A 229 19.90 17.13 -9.60
N ILE A 230 19.44 17.17 -8.36
CA ILE A 230 19.25 15.99 -7.51
C ILE A 230 17.83 16.03 -6.96
N GLN A 231 17.15 14.91 -7.03
CA GLN A 231 15.91 14.64 -6.31
C GLN A 231 16.17 13.49 -5.36
N ALA A 232 15.82 13.64 -4.10
CA ALA A 232 15.96 12.57 -3.13
C ALA A 232 14.77 12.55 -2.17
N SER A 233 14.37 11.36 -1.77
CA SER A 233 13.42 11.15 -0.68
C SER A 233 13.91 10.03 0.23
N TYR A 234 13.62 10.17 1.51
CA TYR A 234 13.94 9.20 2.53
C TYR A 234 12.78 9.13 3.53
N SER A 235 12.39 7.90 3.88
CA SER A 235 11.39 7.63 4.90
C SER A 235 11.94 6.62 5.90
N ASP A 236 11.85 6.93 7.19
CA ASP A 236 12.07 6.02 8.30
C ASP A 236 10.76 5.84 9.05
N THR A 237 10.19 4.64 8.97
CA THR A 237 8.88 4.32 9.53
C THR A 237 8.99 3.21 10.56
N LYS A 238 8.48 3.47 11.76
CA LYS A 238 8.39 2.49 12.83
C LYS A 238 6.94 2.18 13.14
N SER A 239 6.59 0.91 13.12
CA SER A 239 5.27 0.40 13.49
C SER A 239 5.39 -0.64 14.57
N GLU A 240 4.42 -0.67 15.47
CA GLU A 240 4.26 -1.69 16.49
C GLU A 240 2.77 -2.01 16.60
N ILE A 241 2.40 -3.27 16.40
CA ILE A 241 1.04 -3.77 16.56
C ILE A 241 1.04 -4.93 17.56
N SER A 242 -0.10 -5.17 18.20
CA SER A 242 -0.28 -6.22 19.20
C SER A 242 -1.33 -7.25 18.75
N PRO A 243 -1.05 -8.05 17.69
CA PRO A 243 -2.05 -8.95 17.09
C PRO A 243 -2.48 -10.09 18.02
N ASN A 244 -1.67 -10.42 19.01
CA ASN A 244 -1.92 -11.49 19.97
C ASN A 244 -2.14 -10.96 21.39
N GLY A 245 -2.66 -9.74 21.51
CA GLY A 245 -2.93 -9.08 22.81
C GLY A 245 -1.79 -8.18 23.29
N PRO A 246 -1.97 -7.51 24.45
CA PRO A 246 -1.14 -6.37 24.88
C PRO A 246 0.33 -6.71 25.16
N ASN A 247 0.67 -7.98 25.26
CA ASN A 247 2.05 -8.43 25.50
C ASN A 247 2.77 -8.86 24.20
N SER A 248 2.13 -8.75 23.06
CA SER A 248 2.77 -8.98 21.75
C SER A 248 3.17 -7.63 21.13
N SER A 249 4.33 -7.59 20.49
CA SER A 249 4.78 -6.44 19.71
C SER A 249 5.39 -6.93 18.43
N GLU A 250 4.74 -6.60 17.31
CA GLU A 250 5.17 -7.02 15.98
C GLU A 250 5.10 -5.83 15.01
N PRO A 251 5.96 -5.79 13.98
CA PRO A 251 5.85 -4.78 12.96
C PRO A 251 4.59 -4.99 12.12
N LEU A 252 3.98 -3.90 11.66
CA LEU A 252 2.85 -3.95 10.74
C LEU A 252 3.27 -4.61 9.42
N PRO A 253 2.61 -5.70 8.99
CA PRO A 253 2.92 -6.35 7.73
C PRO A 253 2.74 -5.41 6.53
N GLY A 254 3.57 -5.59 5.50
CA GLY A 254 3.52 -4.78 4.29
C GLY A 254 4.29 -3.46 4.35
N LEU A 255 4.96 -3.15 5.47
CA LEU A 255 5.61 -1.87 5.70
C LEU A 255 7.13 -2.03 5.85
N SER A 256 7.89 -1.47 4.91
CA SER A 256 9.34 -1.35 5.01
C SER A 256 9.72 -0.27 6.02
N LYS A 257 10.73 -0.55 6.85
CA LYS A 257 11.23 0.43 7.83
C LYS A 257 11.91 1.62 7.13
N TYR A 258 12.73 1.32 6.14
CA TYR A 258 13.48 2.35 5.39
C TYR A 258 13.14 2.27 3.91
N VAL A 259 12.81 3.42 3.33
CA VAL A 259 12.66 3.58 1.89
C VAL A 259 13.43 4.82 1.48
N SER A 260 14.24 4.73 0.44
CA SER A 260 14.91 5.87 -0.16
C SER A 260 14.86 5.84 -1.68
N ASN A 261 14.72 7.00 -2.28
CA ASN A 261 14.83 7.21 -3.71
C ASN A 261 15.80 8.36 -3.93
N VAL A 262 16.74 8.18 -4.84
CA VAL A 262 17.69 9.22 -5.25
C VAL A 262 17.74 9.24 -6.76
N THR A 263 17.58 10.42 -7.36
CA THR A 263 17.72 10.66 -8.78
C THR A 263 18.69 11.79 -9.00
N ALA A 264 19.74 11.55 -9.76
CA ALA A 264 20.61 12.59 -10.31
C ALA A 264 20.24 12.79 -11.79
N TYR A 265 20.18 14.02 -12.24
CA TYR A 265 19.82 14.34 -13.61
C TYR A 265 20.65 15.48 -14.17
N TYR A 266 20.71 15.52 -15.49
CA TYR A 266 21.16 16.67 -16.26
C TYR A 266 20.18 16.92 -17.40
N GLU A 267 19.75 18.17 -17.55
CA GLU A 267 18.81 18.60 -18.59
C GLU A 267 19.27 19.92 -19.17
N ASN A 268 19.56 19.95 -20.46
CA ASN A 268 19.92 21.17 -21.16
C ASN A 268 19.70 21.04 -22.69
N ASN A 269 19.13 22.04 -23.31
CA ASN A 269 18.97 22.18 -24.75
C ASN A 269 18.40 20.90 -25.43
N GLY A 270 17.32 20.36 -24.89
CA GLY A 270 16.66 19.15 -25.41
C GLY A 270 17.33 17.83 -25.04
N PHE A 271 18.55 17.85 -24.52
CA PHE A 271 19.22 16.66 -23.98
C PHE A 271 18.85 16.47 -22.51
N SER A 272 18.50 15.24 -22.12
CA SER A 272 18.35 14.89 -20.72
C SER A 272 18.92 13.51 -20.43
N ILE A 273 19.55 13.37 -19.26
CA ILE A 273 19.98 12.10 -18.69
C ILE A 273 19.57 12.04 -17.25
N ARG A 274 19.05 10.90 -16.82
CA ARG A 274 18.65 10.64 -15.44
C ARG A 274 19.18 9.29 -15.01
N PHE A 275 19.64 9.21 -13.77
CA PHE A 275 19.97 7.98 -13.07
C PHE A 275 19.23 7.96 -11.76
N SER A 276 18.49 6.90 -11.50
CA SER A 276 17.68 6.73 -10.30
C SER A 276 18.04 5.47 -9.56
N GLN A 277 18.11 5.55 -8.23
CA GLN A 277 18.23 4.40 -7.36
C GLN A 277 17.10 4.42 -6.34
N ARG A 278 16.39 3.32 -6.25
CA ARG A 278 15.38 3.06 -5.21
C ARG A 278 15.88 1.96 -4.31
N HIS A 279 15.85 2.20 -3.02
CA HIS A 279 16.13 1.19 -2.00
C HIS A 279 14.96 1.06 -1.03
N ARG A 280 14.61 -0.17 -0.65
CA ARG A 280 13.73 -0.46 0.47
C ARG A 280 14.32 -1.55 1.35
N SER A 281 14.15 -1.42 2.65
CA SER A 281 14.53 -2.46 3.61
C SER A 281 13.59 -3.67 3.51
N ALA A 282 14.05 -4.81 3.99
CA ALA A 282 13.21 -5.99 4.17
C ALA A 282 12.00 -5.68 5.06
N PHE A 283 10.90 -6.37 4.79
CA PHE A 283 9.68 -6.27 5.59
C PHE A 283 8.89 -7.58 5.59
N ARG A 284 8.07 -7.74 6.63
CA ARG A 284 7.16 -8.87 6.76
C ARG A 284 5.94 -8.65 5.88
N ALA A 285 5.54 -9.65 5.11
CA ALA A 285 4.33 -9.65 4.31
C ALA A 285 3.39 -10.77 4.73
N GLU A 286 2.10 -10.53 4.56
CA GLU A 286 1.07 -11.55 4.76
C GLU A 286 0.93 -12.41 3.52
N THR A 287 0.75 -13.70 3.71
CA THR A 287 0.40 -14.65 2.65
C THR A 287 -0.62 -15.65 3.17
N ARG A 288 -1.28 -16.37 2.27
CA ARG A 288 -2.22 -17.40 2.64
C ARG A 288 -1.58 -18.77 2.45
N GLY A 289 -1.61 -19.57 3.53
CA GLY A 289 -1.20 -20.97 3.51
C GLY A 289 -2.18 -21.86 2.74
N PHE A 290 -1.85 -23.14 2.63
CA PHE A 290 -2.65 -24.12 1.89
C PHE A 290 -4.10 -24.21 2.42
N GLY A 291 -4.30 -24.08 3.72
CA GLY A 291 -5.61 -24.06 4.38
C GLY A 291 -6.35 -22.72 4.31
N ALA A 292 -5.82 -21.73 3.57
CA ALA A 292 -6.24 -20.33 3.60
C ALA A 292 -6.01 -19.64 4.96
N ASP A 293 -5.20 -20.24 5.82
CA ASP A 293 -4.70 -19.67 7.06
C ASP A 293 -3.73 -18.50 6.77
N LEU A 294 -3.74 -17.50 7.63
CA LEU A 294 -2.81 -16.38 7.56
C LEU A 294 -1.41 -16.86 7.94
N THR A 295 -0.47 -16.66 7.05
CA THR A 295 0.96 -16.93 7.28
C THR A 295 1.78 -15.71 6.89
N TYR A 296 3.05 -15.71 7.25
CA TYR A 296 3.95 -14.59 7.00
C TYR A 296 5.19 -15.05 6.25
N ILE A 297 5.64 -14.20 5.33
CA ILE A 297 6.93 -14.30 4.65
C ILE A 297 7.68 -12.99 4.81
N ASN A 298 8.99 -13.01 4.72
CA ASN A 298 9.79 -11.80 4.60
C ASN A 298 10.03 -11.51 3.11
N ILE A 299 9.72 -10.30 2.69
CA ILE A 299 10.20 -9.75 1.43
C ILE A 299 11.55 -9.11 1.76
N ASN A 300 12.62 -9.58 1.10
CA ASN A 300 13.96 -9.12 1.36
C ASN A 300 14.18 -7.67 0.88
N ALA A 301 15.21 -7.04 1.41
CA ALA A 301 15.62 -5.71 0.94
C ALA A 301 15.99 -5.76 -0.54
N GLU A 302 15.69 -4.70 -1.26
CA GLU A 302 16.05 -4.57 -2.67
C GLU A 302 16.60 -3.17 -3.00
N THR A 303 17.49 -3.11 -3.99
CA THR A 303 18.04 -1.86 -4.53
C THR A 303 17.98 -1.89 -6.05
N VAL A 304 17.01 -1.20 -6.62
CA VAL A 304 16.79 -1.14 -8.06
C VAL A 304 17.36 0.16 -8.62
N GLN A 305 18.10 0.05 -9.73
CA GLN A 305 18.73 1.16 -10.43
C GLN A 305 18.22 1.25 -11.86
N ASP A 306 17.86 2.46 -12.26
CA ASP A 306 17.33 2.77 -13.59
C ASP A 306 18.09 3.96 -14.19
N ALA A 307 18.23 4.00 -15.51
CA ALA A 307 18.76 5.15 -16.23
C ALA A 307 17.92 5.46 -17.46
N GLN A 308 17.88 6.73 -17.82
CA GLN A 308 17.20 7.19 -19.01
C GLN A 308 17.99 8.31 -19.67
N ILE A 309 18.10 8.26 -21.00
CA ILE A 309 18.69 9.30 -21.83
C ILE A 309 17.65 9.69 -22.87
N ASN A 310 17.40 10.97 -23.02
CA ASN A 310 16.49 11.51 -24.04
C ASN A 310 17.16 12.63 -24.83
N TYR A 311 16.78 12.77 -26.08
CA TYR A 311 17.07 13.95 -26.88
C TYR A 311 15.83 14.39 -27.62
N SER A 312 15.36 15.60 -27.34
CA SER A 312 14.20 16.22 -28.00
C SER A 312 14.69 17.30 -29.00
N PHE A 313 14.33 17.14 -30.26
CA PHE A 313 14.65 18.13 -31.26
C PHE A 313 13.66 19.30 -31.17
N GLY A 314 14.17 20.48 -30.85
CA GLY A 314 13.36 21.71 -30.69
C GLY A 314 13.14 22.48 -31.96
N GLU A 315 13.94 22.22 -33.04
CA GLU A 315 13.94 22.97 -34.28
C GLU A 315 14.29 22.09 -35.50
N GLY A 316 13.92 22.55 -36.69
CA GLY A 316 14.31 21.95 -37.97
C GLY A 316 13.44 20.80 -38.42
N THR A 317 13.98 19.97 -39.32
CA THR A 317 13.23 18.87 -39.97
C THR A 317 12.70 17.82 -39.01
N PHE A 318 13.33 17.69 -37.86
CA PHE A 318 12.96 16.73 -36.79
C PHE A 318 12.31 17.42 -35.57
N GLU A 319 11.84 18.65 -35.73
CA GLU A 319 11.12 19.33 -34.66
C GLU A 319 10.02 18.42 -34.09
N ASN A 320 9.84 18.43 -32.77
CA ASN A 320 8.91 17.58 -32.03
C ASN A 320 9.24 16.07 -32.01
N LEU A 321 10.36 15.64 -32.58
CA LEU A 321 10.85 14.28 -32.41
C LEU A 321 11.66 14.17 -31.12
N THR A 322 11.38 13.16 -30.31
CA THR A 322 12.19 12.77 -29.13
C THR A 322 12.70 11.35 -29.32
N LEU A 323 14.00 11.18 -29.23
CA LEU A 323 14.64 9.87 -29.12
C LEU A 323 14.88 9.55 -27.65
N PHE A 324 14.70 8.28 -27.27
CA PHE A 324 14.99 7.87 -25.90
C PHE A 324 15.61 6.49 -25.82
N LEU A 325 16.48 6.34 -24.82
CA LEU A 325 17.05 5.08 -24.35
C LEU A 325 16.73 4.95 -22.86
N GLN A 326 16.03 3.89 -22.48
CA GLN A 326 15.70 3.58 -21.10
C GLN A 326 16.32 2.25 -20.73
N MET A 327 16.93 2.20 -19.56
CA MET A 327 17.49 1.00 -18.96
C MET A 327 16.89 0.82 -17.56
N SER A 328 16.21 -0.30 -17.35
CA SER A 328 15.59 -0.65 -16.07
C SER A 328 16.31 -1.82 -15.44
N ASN A 329 16.41 -1.76 -14.12
CA ASN A 329 17.09 -2.76 -13.29
C ASN A 329 18.55 -3.01 -13.73
N ILE A 330 19.33 -1.94 -13.86
CA ILE A 330 20.74 -2.00 -14.32
C ILE A 330 21.59 -2.91 -13.43
N GLY A 331 21.31 -2.94 -12.12
CA GLY A 331 21.96 -3.78 -11.14
C GLY A 331 21.63 -5.26 -11.25
N ASP A 332 20.61 -5.63 -12.06
CA ASP A 332 20.09 -7.00 -12.13
C ASP A 332 19.62 -7.52 -10.77
N GLU A 333 18.98 -6.64 -10.01
CA GLU A 333 18.49 -6.93 -8.66
C GLU A 333 17.36 -7.95 -8.71
N PRO A 334 17.46 -9.10 -8.05
CA PRO A 334 16.39 -10.09 -8.00
C PRO A 334 15.36 -9.72 -6.94
N PHE A 335 14.11 -10.11 -7.15
CA PHE A 335 13.10 -10.10 -6.12
C PHE A 335 13.14 -11.41 -5.35
N THR A 336 13.37 -11.35 -4.03
CA THR A 336 13.52 -12.53 -3.19
C THR A 336 12.64 -12.46 -1.96
N THR A 337 12.15 -13.62 -1.53
CA THR A 337 11.43 -13.78 -0.27
C THR A 337 12.05 -14.88 0.55
N SER A 338 11.93 -14.79 1.87
CA SER A 338 12.42 -15.79 2.82
C SER A 338 11.34 -16.21 3.80
N ASP A 339 11.55 -17.34 4.47
CA ASP A 339 10.67 -17.86 5.51
C ASP A 339 10.55 -16.85 6.66
N GLY A 340 9.34 -16.72 7.23
CA GLY A 340 8.88 -15.62 8.06
C GLY A 340 9.58 -15.35 9.38
N GLY A 341 10.66 -16.06 9.71
CA GLY A 341 11.37 -15.87 10.98
C GLY A 341 12.51 -14.87 10.93
N ASP A 342 13.38 -14.97 9.93
CA ASP A 342 14.63 -14.19 9.85
C ASP A 342 14.88 -13.73 8.40
N PRO A 343 15.09 -12.42 8.17
CA PRO A 343 15.52 -11.93 6.87
C PRO A 343 16.84 -12.60 6.44
N GLY A 344 16.79 -13.38 5.35
CA GLY A 344 17.94 -14.16 4.89
C GLY A 344 17.95 -15.62 5.35
N ALA A 345 16.96 -16.07 6.13
CA ALA A 345 16.68 -17.49 6.35
C ALA A 345 16.30 -18.20 5.02
N ARG A 346 15.80 -19.40 5.08
CA ARG A 346 15.50 -20.21 3.89
C ARG A 346 14.76 -19.42 2.80
N PRO A 347 15.27 -19.37 1.54
CA PRO A 347 14.58 -18.72 0.45
C PRO A 347 13.28 -19.46 0.13
N VAL A 348 12.21 -18.70 -0.04
CA VAL A 348 10.87 -19.19 -0.44
C VAL A 348 10.64 -18.95 -1.92
N GLN A 349 10.98 -17.75 -2.40
CA GLN A 349 10.85 -17.37 -3.81
C GLN A 349 12.09 -16.61 -4.25
N TYR A 350 12.49 -16.84 -5.48
CA TYR A 350 13.54 -16.12 -6.17
C TYR A 350 13.07 -15.82 -7.59
N PHE A 351 12.93 -14.56 -7.91
CA PHE A 351 12.55 -14.10 -9.25
C PHE A 351 13.63 -13.19 -9.81
N GLU A 352 14.19 -13.57 -10.93
CA GLU A 352 15.16 -12.80 -11.67
C GLU A 352 14.48 -12.25 -12.93
N TYR A 353 14.15 -10.96 -12.90
CA TYR A 353 13.49 -10.29 -14.02
C TYR A 353 14.47 -9.80 -15.08
N GLY A 354 15.76 -9.76 -14.74
CA GLY A 354 16.82 -9.32 -15.63
C GLY A 354 16.82 -7.79 -15.83
N ARG A 355 17.72 -7.38 -16.70
CA ARG A 355 17.87 -5.99 -17.18
C ARG A 355 17.00 -5.79 -18.39
N THR A 356 16.29 -4.68 -18.46
CA THR A 356 15.53 -4.31 -19.64
C THR A 356 16.10 -3.06 -20.27
N THR A 357 16.35 -3.10 -21.58
CA THR A 357 16.77 -1.93 -22.35
C THR A 357 15.74 -1.66 -23.45
N LEU A 358 15.25 -0.44 -23.48
CA LEU A 358 14.28 0.04 -24.47
C LEU A 358 14.86 1.22 -25.24
N LEU A 359 14.94 1.11 -26.55
CA LEU A 359 15.23 2.21 -27.46
C LEU A 359 13.96 2.56 -28.22
N GLY A 360 13.63 3.84 -28.28
CA GLY A 360 12.43 4.27 -28.96
C GLY A 360 12.46 5.73 -29.38
N PHE A 361 11.40 6.12 -30.04
CA PHE A 361 11.16 7.50 -30.43
C PHE A 361 9.70 7.88 -30.22
N SER A 362 9.46 9.16 -29.98
CA SER A 362 8.13 9.76 -29.87
C SER A 362 8.09 10.98 -30.80
N TYR A 363 7.02 11.12 -31.54
CA TYR A 363 6.80 12.29 -32.42
C TYR A 363 5.45 12.92 -32.05
N LYS A 364 5.46 14.22 -31.79
CA LYS A 364 4.25 14.98 -31.47
C LYS A 364 3.79 15.77 -32.69
N PHE A 365 2.61 15.41 -33.22
CA PHE A 365 1.97 16.08 -34.36
C PHE A 365 1.35 17.41 -33.95
#